data_ed570da4d8ed3372ef2382f8fb59ad21
#
_entry.id   ed570da4d8ed3372ef2382f8fb59ad21
#
_cell.length_a   1.000
_cell.length_b   1.000
_cell.length_c   1.000
_cell.angle_alpha   90.00
_cell.angle_beta   90.00
_cell.angle_gamma   90.00
#
_symmetry.space_group_name_H-M   'P 1'
#
loop_
_entity.id
_entity.type
_entity.pdbx_description
1 polymer ?
#
loop_
_entity_poly.entity_id
_entity_poly.type
_entity_poly.pdbx_seq_one_letter_code
_entity_poly.pdbx_strand_id
1 'polypeptide(L)'
;AGRLKEKNLMQHEAVFSQADRLGKFISIDLAEGDLQVLEMEKLIEKYPNLRIAIGHFGMVTVQGWEKQIELARHQNVYIESGGITWLFHKEFYPYPSAIAAIRKAIQICGIDKLMWGSDYPRTMTAITYDMSKTFIEETTALSELEKRKILGENAERFYGFPKLEIPSKIINMVE
;
A
#
# COMPACT_ATOMS: atom_id res chain seq x y z
N ALA A 1 7.65 8.75 4.73
CA ALA A 1 8.28 7.86 3.77
C ALA A 1 9.36 8.63 3.02
N GLY A 2 10.61 8.19 3.09
CA GLY A 2 11.73 8.76 2.36
C GLY A 2 11.95 7.98 1.07
N ARG A 3 11.88 8.64 -0.07
CA ARG A 3 12.27 8.04 -1.34
C ARG A 3 13.78 7.89 -1.38
N LEU A 4 14.29 6.67 -1.28
CA LEU A 4 15.71 6.41 -1.49
C LEU A 4 15.97 6.49 -3.00
N LYS A 5 16.59 7.60 -3.43
CA LYS A 5 16.99 7.80 -4.84
C LYS A 5 18.22 6.97 -5.24
N GLU A 6 18.85 6.34 -4.28
CA GLU A 6 20.06 5.56 -4.49
C GLU A 6 19.72 4.16 -4.99
N LYS A 7 20.47 3.69 -5.98
CA LYS A 7 20.26 2.38 -6.59
C LYS A 7 20.58 1.20 -5.65
N ASN A 8 21.20 1.44 -4.50
CA ASN A 8 21.69 0.40 -3.61
C ASN A 8 21.00 0.43 -2.24
N LEU A 9 19.90 -0.32 -2.11
CA LEU A 9 19.19 -0.50 -0.84
C LEU A 9 20.06 -1.19 0.23
N MET A 10 21.03 -2.01 -0.19
CA MET A 10 21.89 -2.75 0.75
C MET A 10 22.76 -1.82 1.59
N GLN A 11 23.03 -0.59 1.17
CA GLN A 11 23.71 0.41 2.01
C GLN A 11 22.89 0.79 3.25
N HIS A 12 21.59 0.58 3.22
CA HIS A 12 20.65 0.87 4.31
C HIS A 12 20.23 -0.38 5.10
N GLU A 13 20.91 -1.51 4.89
CA GLU A 13 20.58 -2.78 5.55
C GLU A 13 20.51 -2.65 7.08
N ALA A 14 21.33 -1.80 7.69
CA ALA A 14 21.31 -1.56 9.14
C ALA A 14 19.92 -1.12 9.66
N VAL A 15 19.14 -0.39 8.85
CA VAL A 15 17.77 0.02 9.21
C VAL A 15 16.85 -1.19 9.27
N PHE A 16 16.94 -2.11 8.29
CA PHE A 16 16.15 -3.34 8.24
C PHE A 16 16.49 -4.26 9.42
N SER A 17 17.78 -4.47 9.67
CA SER A 17 18.26 -5.25 10.81
C SER A 17 17.77 -4.69 12.15
N GLN A 18 17.82 -3.37 12.33
CA GLN A 18 17.35 -2.74 13.54
C GLN A 18 15.84 -2.84 13.71
N ALA A 19 15.07 -2.66 12.64
CA ALA A 19 13.62 -2.78 12.66
C ALA A 19 13.18 -4.21 13.00
N ASP A 20 13.83 -5.21 12.38
CA ASP A 20 13.58 -6.62 12.67
C ASP A 20 13.86 -6.96 14.14
N ARG A 21 15.05 -6.57 14.64
CA ARG A 21 15.44 -6.78 16.04
C ARG A 21 14.47 -6.17 17.05
N LEU A 22 13.86 -5.03 16.70
CA LEU A 22 12.90 -4.32 17.54
C LEU A 22 11.45 -4.75 17.33
N GLY A 23 11.16 -5.75 16.46
CA GLY A 23 9.81 -6.18 16.13
C GLY A 23 8.96 -5.08 15.49
N LYS A 24 9.60 -4.15 14.78
CA LYS A 24 8.92 -3.04 14.08
C LYS A 24 8.55 -3.45 12.65
N PHE A 25 7.97 -2.53 11.91
CA PHE A 25 7.72 -2.65 10.48
C PHE A 25 8.46 -1.55 9.71
N ILE A 26 8.61 -1.74 8.42
CA ILE A 26 9.12 -0.72 7.50
C ILE A 26 8.01 -0.38 6.49
N SER A 27 7.78 0.91 6.27
CA SER A 27 7.04 1.43 5.12
C SER A 27 8.03 2.17 4.23
N ILE A 28 8.14 1.76 2.98
CA ILE A 28 9.17 2.22 2.04
C ILE A 28 8.59 2.47 0.65
N ASP A 29 9.02 3.58 0.05
CA ASP A 29 8.85 3.82 -1.37
C ASP A 29 10.09 3.39 -2.11
N LEU A 30 9.95 2.43 -3.01
CA LEU A 30 11.04 2.01 -3.89
C LEU A 30 11.23 3.01 -5.03
N ALA A 31 12.40 2.97 -5.68
CA ALA A 31 12.62 3.68 -6.92
C ALA A 31 11.65 3.21 -8.00
N GLU A 32 11.41 4.07 -8.99
CA GLU A 32 10.48 3.79 -10.08
C GLU A 32 10.85 2.52 -10.86
N GLY A 33 9.83 1.77 -11.26
CA GLY A 33 10.00 0.53 -12.00
C GLY A 33 10.60 -0.59 -11.17
N ASP A 34 11.54 -1.33 -11.74
CA ASP A 34 12.15 -2.53 -11.16
C ASP A 34 13.57 -2.33 -10.62
N LEU A 35 14.07 -1.09 -10.61
CA LEU A 35 15.48 -0.77 -10.32
C LEU A 35 15.99 -1.28 -8.96
N GLN A 36 15.11 -1.39 -7.97
CA GLN A 36 15.47 -1.81 -6.60
C GLN A 36 14.85 -3.16 -6.21
N VAL A 37 14.12 -3.82 -7.11
CA VAL A 37 13.39 -5.06 -6.80
C VAL A 37 14.33 -6.17 -6.33
N LEU A 38 15.42 -6.42 -7.05
CA LEU A 38 16.36 -7.50 -6.69
C LEU A 38 17.05 -7.28 -5.33
N GLU A 39 17.35 -6.04 -4.98
CA GLU A 39 17.96 -5.72 -3.68
C GLU A 39 16.92 -5.81 -2.56
N MET A 40 15.69 -5.36 -2.83
CA MET A 40 14.59 -5.47 -1.89
C MET A 40 14.26 -6.95 -1.60
N GLU A 41 14.26 -7.80 -2.62
CA GLU A 41 14.04 -9.23 -2.47
C GLU A 41 15.08 -9.88 -1.55
N LYS A 42 16.37 -9.54 -1.71
CA LYS A 42 17.43 -10.00 -0.80
C LYS A 42 17.19 -9.57 0.65
N LEU A 43 16.72 -8.34 0.88
CA LEU A 43 16.40 -7.85 2.22
C LEU A 43 15.18 -8.56 2.81
N ILE A 44 14.15 -8.82 2.01
CA ILE A 44 12.97 -9.58 2.42
C ILE A 44 13.35 -11.01 2.85
N GLU A 45 14.16 -11.69 2.04
CA GLU A 45 14.64 -13.05 2.35
C GLU A 45 15.53 -13.08 3.58
N LYS A 46 16.38 -12.06 3.76
CA LYS A 46 17.27 -11.95 4.92
C LYS A 46 16.52 -11.69 6.24
N TYR A 47 15.40 -10.97 6.17
CA TYR A 47 14.58 -10.58 7.33
C TYR A 47 13.13 -11.08 7.18
N PRO A 48 12.88 -12.39 7.22
CA PRO A 48 11.57 -12.97 6.89
C PRO A 48 10.47 -12.62 7.91
N ASN A 49 10.83 -12.18 9.11
CA ASN A 49 9.88 -11.76 10.15
C ASN A 49 9.58 -10.25 10.12
N LEU A 50 10.39 -9.47 9.40
CA LEU A 50 10.21 -8.04 9.29
C LEU A 50 9.03 -7.72 8.36
N ARG A 51 7.99 -7.10 8.89
CA ARG A 51 6.85 -6.65 8.10
C ARG A 51 7.23 -5.43 7.26
N ILE A 52 6.96 -5.50 5.96
CA ILE A 52 7.34 -4.47 4.99
C ILE A 52 6.12 -4.06 4.19
N ALA A 53 5.83 -2.76 4.14
CA ALA A 53 4.83 -2.17 3.25
C ALA A 53 5.55 -1.39 2.13
N ILE A 54 5.29 -1.76 0.88
CA ILE A 54 5.76 -1.01 -0.29
C ILE A 54 4.69 0.01 -0.65
N GLY A 55 5.05 1.28 -0.59
CA GLY A 55 4.16 2.42 -0.78
C GLY A 55 3.86 2.75 -2.24
N HIS A 56 2.95 3.70 -2.42
CA HIS A 56 2.57 4.27 -3.73
C HIS A 56 2.22 3.24 -4.81
N PHE A 57 1.72 2.07 -4.41
CA PHE A 57 1.33 0.99 -5.30
C PHE A 57 2.42 0.63 -6.33
N GLY A 58 3.68 0.65 -5.90
CA GLY A 58 4.84 0.41 -6.78
C GLY A 58 5.00 1.44 -7.90
N MET A 59 4.46 2.66 -7.75
CA MET A 59 4.44 3.69 -8.79
C MET A 59 3.77 3.19 -10.08
N VAL A 60 2.54 2.72 -9.98
CA VAL A 60 1.75 1.98 -10.98
C VAL A 60 1.66 2.60 -12.39
N THR A 61 1.98 3.87 -12.56
CA THR A 61 2.03 4.53 -13.88
C THR A 61 3.39 4.41 -14.57
N VAL A 62 4.36 3.76 -13.94
CA VAL A 62 5.72 3.57 -14.46
C VAL A 62 5.91 2.13 -14.92
N GLN A 63 6.58 1.93 -16.05
CA GLN A 63 6.90 0.60 -16.55
C GLN A 63 7.68 -0.23 -15.51
N GLY A 64 7.31 -1.48 -15.31
CA GLY A 64 7.97 -2.40 -14.35
C GLY A 64 7.37 -2.36 -12.94
N TRP A 65 6.31 -1.58 -12.69
CA TRP A 65 5.65 -1.52 -11.39
C TRP A 65 5.16 -2.89 -10.88
N GLU A 66 4.75 -3.77 -11.79
CA GLU A 66 4.28 -5.12 -11.44
C GLU A 66 5.37 -5.91 -10.69
N LYS A 67 6.64 -5.66 -10.98
CA LYS A 67 7.75 -6.31 -10.29
C LYS A 67 7.80 -5.92 -8.80
N GLN A 68 7.43 -4.71 -8.46
CA GLN A 68 7.29 -4.31 -7.06
C GLN A 68 6.10 -5.00 -6.39
N ILE A 69 4.97 -5.19 -7.11
CA ILE A 69 3.82 -5.94 -6.58
C ILE A 69 4.15 -7.42 -6.38
N GLU A 70 4.99 -8.01 -7.25
CA GLU A 70 5.43 -9.41 -7.12
C GLU A 70 6.15 -9.67 -5.79
N LEU A 71 6.83 -8.67 -5.20
CA LEU A 71 7.46 -8.79 -3.88
C LEU A 71 6.45 -9.13 -2.78
N ALA A 72 5.19 -8.75 -2.93
CA ALA A 72 4.14 -9.07 -1.95
C ALA A 72 3.68 -10.54 -1.99
N ARG A 73 4.28 -11.39 -2.85
CA ARG A 73 4.16 -12.85 -2.74
C ARG A 73 4.87 -13.40 -1.50
N HIS A 74 5.86 -12.69 -0.98
CA HIS A 74 6.46 -13.00 0.32
C HIS A 74 5.48 -12.75 1.45
N GLN A 75 5.48 -13.61 2.47
CA GLN A 75 4.50 -13.59 3.54
C GLN A 75 4.49 -12.27 4.33
N ASN A 76 5.63 -11.67 4.51
CA ASN A 76 5.87 -10.48 5.32
C ASN A 76 5.76 -9.15 4.55
N VAL A 77 5.44 -9.18 3.25
CA VAL A 77 5.35 -7.99 2.39
C VAL A 77 3.92 -7.67 2.03
N TYR A 78 3.60 -6.38 2.04
CA TYR A 78 2.30 -5.79 1.69
C TYR A 78 2.50 -4.62 0.75
N ILE A 79 1.46 -4.27 0.01
CA ILE A 79 1.42 -3.11 -0.89
C ILE A 79 0.44 -2.09 -0.33
N GLU A 80 0.89 -0.87 -0.18
CA GLU A 80 0.09 0.24 0.29
C GLU A 80 -0.25 1.16 -0.88
N SER A 81 -1.53 1.50 -1.02
CA SER A 81 -2.05 2.23 -2.18
C SER A 81 -1.89 3.74 -2.10
N GLY A 82 -1.17 4.24 -1.09
CA GLY A 82 -1.02 5.68 -0.90
C GLY A 82 -0.76 6.42 -2.21
N GLY A 83 -1.64 7.36 -2.53
CA GLY A 83 -1.49 8.17 -3.71
C GLY A 83 -1.87 7.51 -5.05
N ILE A 84 -2.43 6.30 -5.09
CA ILE A 84 -2.84 5.69 -6.37
C ILE A 84 -3.77 6.60 -7.16
N THR A 85 -4.68 7.29 -6.50
CA THR A 85 -5.64 8.18 -7.15
C THR A 85 -4.99 9.44 -7.70
N TRP A 86 -3.97 10.02 -7.06
CA TRP A 86 -3.28 11.15 -7.65
C TRP A 86 -2.38 10.76 -8.83
N LEU A 87 -1.94 9.51 -8.92
CA LEU A 87 -1.26 8.98 -10.11
C LEU A 87 -2.19 8.96 -11.32
N PHE A 88 -3.49 8.71 -11.09
CA PHE A 88 -4.53 8.67 -12.12
C PHE A 88 -5.45 9.89 -12.14
N HIS A 89 -5.13 10.98 -11.45
CA HIS A 89 -5.99 12.17 -11.31
C HIS A 89 -6.38 12.86 -12.65
N LYS A 90 -5.69 12.54 -13.74
CA LYS A 90 -6.04 13.04 -15.08
C LYS A 90 -7.22 12.29 -15.69
N GLU A 91 -7.60 11.15 -15.13
CA GLU A 91 -8.85 10.47 -15.47
C GLU A 91 -10.01 11.11 -14.70
N PHE A 92 -11.21 11.00 -15.29
CA PHE A 92 -12.40 11.31 -14.54
C PHE A 92 -12.67 10.28 -13.45
N TYR A 93 -13.26 10.75 -12.34
CA TYR A 93 -13.81 9.84 -11.34
C TYR A 93 -14.78 8.83 -12.03
N PRO A 94 -14.77 7.55 -11.71
CA PRO A 94 -14.13 6.91 -10.55
C PRO A 94 -12.76 6.24 -10.83
N TYR A 95 -11.93 6.76 -11.67
CA TYR A 95 -10.55 6.31 -11.94
C TYR A 95 -10.47 4.85 -12.41
N PRO A 96 -11.01 4.50 -13.59
CA PRO A 96 -11.06 3.13 -14.07
C PRO A 96 -9.69 2.46 -14.19
N SER A 97 -8.64 3.20 -14.54
CA SER A 97 -7.28 2.66 -14.60
C SER A 97 -6.72 2.34 -13.21
N ALA A 98 -7.08 3.09 -12.17
CA ALA A 98 -6.72 2.74 -10.80
C ALA A 98 -7.39 1.42 -10.36
N ILE A 99 -8.66 1.23 -10.68
CA ILE A 99 -9.39 -0.02 -10.43
C ILE A 99 -8.76 -1.18 -11.21
N ALA A 100 -8.42 -0.99 -12.48
CA ALA A 100 -7.76 -2.02 -13.28
C ALA A 100 -6.39 -2.41 -12.68
N ALA A 101 -5.63 -1.44 -12.18
CA ALA A 101 -4.36 -1.69 -11.50
C ALA A 101 -4.54 -2.49 -10.20
N ILE A 102 -5.56 -2.18 -9.38
CA ILE A 102 -5.90 -2.95 -8.17
C ILE A 102 -6.26 -4.40 -8.56
N ARG A 103 -7.10 -4.61 -9.58
CA ARG A 103 -7.44 -5.95 -10.08
C ARG A 103 -6.21 -6.72 -10.53
N LYS A 104 -5.28 -6.06 -11.23
CA LYS A 104 -4.01 -6.65 -11.67
C LYS A 104 -3.15 -7.06 -10.47
N ALA A 105 -3.04 -6.20 -9.45
CA ALA A 105 -2.28 -6.51 -8.24
C ALA A 105 -2.90 -7.70 -7.47
N ILE A 106 -4.23 -7.78 -7.38
CA ILE A 106 -4.92 -8.95 -6.79
C ILE A 106 -4.53 -10.25 -7.51
N GLN A 107 -4.43 -10.22 -8.84
CA GLN A 107 -3.99 -11.39 -9.62
C GLN A 107 -2.53 -11.78 -9.35
N ILE A 108 -1.67 -10.81 -9.04
CA ILE A 108 -0.24 -11.03 -8.81
C ILE A 108 0.03 -11.57 -7.40
N CYS A 109 -0.49 -10.91 -6.37
CA CYS A 109 -0.13 -11.19 -4.97
C CYS A 109 -1.32 -11.57 -4.06
N GLY A 110 -2.55 -11.52 -4.56
CA GLY A 110 -3.76 -11.78 -3.78
C GLY A 110 -4.25 -10.56 -3.00
N ILE A 111 -5.54 -10.61 -2.67
CA ILE A 111 -6.24 -9.51 -1.99
C ILE A 111 -5.71 -9.24 -0.57
N ASP A 112 -5.21 -10.26 0.11
CA ASP A 112 -4.73 -10.17 1.50
C ASP A 112 -3.45 -9.33 1.66
N LYS A 113 -2.88 -8.87 0.55
CA LYS A 113 -1.63 -8.12 0.50
C LYS A 113 -1.80 -6.63 0.21
N LEU A 114 -2.99 -6.19 -0.11
CA LEU A 114 -3.25 -4.81 -0.52
C LEU A 114 -3.89 -4.02 0.62
N MET A 115 -3.33 -2.84 0.89
CA MET A 115 -3.83 -1.90 1.90
C MET A 115 -4.10 -0.54 1.27
N TRP A 116 -5.21 0.08 1.62
CA TRP A 116 -5.48 1.46 1.25
C TRP A 116 -4.68 2.43 2.13
N GLY A 117 -4.16 3.47 1.52
CA GLY A 117 -3.59 4.63 2.17
C GLY A 117 -3.97 5.91 1.44
N SER A 118 -4.15 6.99 2.17
CA SER A 118 -4.63 8.27 1.62
C SER A 118 -3.53 9.10 0.95
N ASP A 119 -2.27 8.90 1.33
CA ASP A 119 -1.17 9.81 1.01
C ASP A 119 -1.49 11.28 1.38
N TYR A 120 -2.27 11.46 2.47
CA TYR A 120 -2.59 12.79 2.99
C TYR A 120 -1.33 13.49 3.53
N PRO A 121 -1.10 14.78 3.28
CA PRO A 121 -1.99 15.73 2.57
C PRO A 121 -1.73 15.79 1.05
N ARG A 122 -0.79 15.00 0.50
CA ARG A 122 -0.41 15.05 -0.93
C ARG A 122 -1.60 14.83 -1.86
N THR A 123 -2.42 13.85 -1.59
CA THR A 123 -3.62 13.55 -2.39
C THR A 123 -4.54 14.76 -2.54
N MET A 124 -4.66 15.60 -1.50
CA MET A 124 -5.50 16.80 -1.52
C MET A 124 -5.05 17.87 -2.52
N THR A 125 -3.88 17.75 -3.10
CA THR A 125 -3.44 18.65 -4.17
C THR A 125 -4.06 18.31 -5.53
N ALA A 126 -4.68 17.14 -5.65
CA ALA A 126 -5.25 16.63 -6.90
C ALA A 126 -6.75 16.30 -6.79
N ILE A 127 -7.16 15.70 -5.67
CA ILE A 127 -8.53 15.21 -5.44
C ILE A 127 -8.92 15.41 -3.96
N THR A 128 -10.19 15.22 -3.63
CA THR A 128 -10.63 15.24 -2.22
C THR A 128 -10.27 13.95 -1.49
N TYR A 129 -10.22 14.01 -0.14
CA TYR A 129 -10.00 12.81 0.68
C TYR A 129 -11.09 11.74 0.40
N ASP A 130 -12.36 12.15 0.34
CA ASP A 130 -13.47 11.24 0.06
C ASP A 130 -13.30 10.56 -1.29
N MET A 131 -12.97 11.30 -2.36
CA MET A 131 -12.71 10.70 -3.67
C MET A 131 -11.58 9.68 -3.63
N SER A 132 -10.57 9.86 -2.77
CA SER A 132 -9.45 8.91 -2.63
C SER A 132 -9.85 7.54 -2.08
N LYS A 133 -11.02 7.44 -1.46
CA LYS A 133 -11.57 6.24 -0.83
C LYS A 133 -12.82 5.72 -1.55
N THR A 134 -13.76 6.61 -1.86
CA THR A 134 -15.08 6.25 -2.39
C THR A 134 -15.00 5.53 -3.73
N PHE A 135 -13.98 5.77 -4.55
CA PHE A 135 -13.79 5.04 -5.80
C PHE A 135 -13.61 3.52 -5.59
N ILE A 136 -13.06 3.11 -4.44
CA ILE A 136 -12.99 1.68 -4.04
C ILE A 136 -14.34 1.23 -3.47
N GLU A 137 -14.99 2.05 -2.66
CA GLU A 137 -16.27 1.72 -2.03
C GLU A 137 -17.38 1.52 -3.06
N GLU A 138 -17.43 2.35 -4.09
CA GLU A 138 -18.51 2.37 -5.08
C GLU A 138 -18.29 1.45 -6.28
N THR A 139 -17.05 1.01 -6.55
CA THR A 139 -16.81 0.16 -7.71
C THR A 139 -17.52 -1.19 -7.62
N THR A 140 -18.07 -1.63 -8.74
CA THR A 140 -18.63 -2.99 -8.90
C THR A 140 -17.59 -4.03 -9.33
N ALA A 141 -16.37 -3.58 -9.64
CA ALA A 141 -15.27 -4.46 -10.07
C ALA A 141 -14.60 -5.20 -8.90
N LEU A 142 -14.88 -4.83 -7.65
CA LEU A 142 -14.42 -5.47 -6.44
C LEU A 142 -15.60 -6.01 -5.65
N SER A 143 -15.47 -7.23 -5.11
CA SER A 143 -16.44 -7.79 -4.18
C SER A 143 -16.39 -7.04 -2.83
N GLU A 144 -17.48 -7.13 -2.05
CA GLU A 144 -17.53 -6.52 -0.72
C GLU A 144 -16.41 -7.04 0.23
N LEU A 145 -16.02 -8.30 0.07
CA LEU A 145 -14.88 -8.86 0.81
C LEU A 145 -13.56 -8.18 0.42
N GLU A 146 -13.31 -7.99 -0.88
CA GLU A 146 -12.11 -7.33 -1.37
C GLU A 146 -12.03 -5.87 -0.89
N LYS A 147 -13.16 -5.14 -0.94
CA LYS A 147 -13.27 -3.77 -0.44
C LYS A 147 -12.92 -3.68 1.04
N ARG A 148 -13.53 -4.51 1.90
CA ARG A 148 -13.23 -4.51 3.35
C ARG A 148 -11.77 -4.80 3.63
N LYS A 149 -11.18 -5.79 2.92
CA LYS A 149 -9.76 -6.14 3.08
C LYS A 149 -8.84 -4.98 2.72
N ILE A 150 -9.03 -4.35 1.56
CA ILE A 150 -8.20 -3.22 1.12
C ILE A 150 -8.38 -2.03 2.06
N LEU A 151 -9.61 -1.69 2.44
CA LEU A 151 -9.92 -0.48 3.17
C LEU A 151 -9.58 -0.54 4.67
N GLY A 152 -9.36 -1.74 5.24
CA GLY A 152 -9.07 -1.81 6.67
C GLY A 152 -8.47 -3.13 7.17
N GLU A 153 -9.09 -4.29 6.90
CA GLU A 153 -8.72 -5.57 7.54
C GLU A 153 -7.23 -5.95 7.34
N ASN A 154 -6.67 -5.66 6.16
CA ASN A 154 -5.26 -5.95 5.89
C ASN A 154 -4.33 -4.99 6.65
N ALA A 155 -4.69 -3.72 6.78
CA ALA A 155 -3.95 -2.75 7.57
C ALA A 155 -3.98 -3.10 9.06
N GLU A 156 -5.14 -3.49 9.61
CA GLU A 156 -5.25 -3.98 10.99
C GLU A 156 -4.28 -5.15 11.25
N ARG A 157 -4.23 -6.10 10.31
CA ARG A 157 -3.31 -7.25 10.41
C ARG A 157 -1.84 -6.83 10.29
N PHE A 158 -1.53 -5.97 9.33
CA PHE A 158 -0.16 -5.51 9.11
C PHE A 158 0.39 -4.72 10.28
N TYR A 159 -0.35 -3.74 10.78
CA TYR A 159 0.08 -2.89 11.89
C TYR A 159 -0.09 -3.57 13.26
N GLY A 160 -0.91 -4.62 13.34
CA GLY A 160 -1.20 -5.30 14.59
C GLY A 160 -2.05 -4.44 15.53
N PHE A 161 -2.99 -3.67 14.98
CA PHE A 161 -3.91 -2.89 15.81
C PHE A 161 -4.77 -3.81 16.66
N PRO A 162 -4.98 -3.48 17.94
CA PRO A 162 -5.96 -4.18 18.74
C PRO A 162 -7.36 -3.96 18.12
N LYS A 163 -8.23 -4.97 18.23
CA LYS A 163 -9.63 -4.76 17.86
C LYS A 163 -10.18 -3.58 18.68
N LEU A 164 -10.50 -2.50 18.01
CA LEU A 164 -11.16 -1.37 18.63
C LEU A 164 -12.61 -1.80 18.94
N GLU A 165 -12.99 -1.74 20.21
CA GLU A 165 -14.40 -1.75 20.56
C GLU A 165 -15.01 -0.47 19.99
N ILE A 166 -15.89 -0.62 19.00
CA ILE A 166 -16.66 0.51 18.49
C ILE A 166 -17.53 0.99 19.65
N PRO A 167 -17.39 2.25 20.08
CA PRO A 167 -18.25 2.78 21.13
C PRO A 167 -19.73 2.57 20.76
N SER A 168 -20.50 2.03 21.65
CA SER A 168 -21.93 1.68 21.41
C SER A 168 -22.83 2.88 21.09
N LYS A 169 -22.29 4.10 21.17
CA LYS A 169 -22.94 5.34 20.72
C LYS A 169 -21.87 6.33 20.25
N ILE A 170 -21.80 6.53 18.94
CA ILE A 170 -21.31 7.79 18.41
C ILE A 170 -22.49 8.76 18.54
N ILE A 171 -22.42 9.68 19.48
CA ILE A 171 -23.37 10.79 19.53
C ILE A 171 -22.99 11.69 18.35
N ASN A 172 -23.74 11.59 17.27
CA ASN A 172 -23.67 12.58 16.21
C ASN A 172 -24.10 13.91 16.83
N MET A 173 -23.16 14.80 17.04
CA MET A 173 -23.46 16.19 17.30
C MET A 173 -23.89 16.83 15.97
N VAL A 174 -25.08 16.48 15.51
CA VAL A 174 -25.79 17.22 14.47
C VAL A 174 -26.95 17.88 15.17
N GLU A 175 -26.77 19.12 15.50
CA GLU A 175 -27.86 20.10 15.59
C GLU A 175 -27.92 20.86 14.27
#